data_a57534d850bdfcc470a108ba56fd8705
#
_entry.id   a57534d850bdfcc470a108ba56fd8705
#
_cell.length_a   1.000
_cell.length_b   1.000
_cell.length_c   1.000
_cell.angle_alpha   90.00
_cell.angle_beta   90.00
_cell.angle_gamma   90.00
#
_symmetry.space_group_name_H-M   'P 1'
#
loop_
_entity.id
_entity.type
_entity.pdbx_description
1 polymer ?
#
loop_
_entity_poly.entity_id
_entity_poly.type
_entity_poly.pdbx_seq_one_letter_code
_entity_poly.pdbx_strand_id
1 'polypeptide(L)'
;MATGLTAADRCAVPAAAAACRAGAAGPGPRLRADPSMTTTDPAMVEVPAADFRHAIGHFATGVTVVTSIGTDGEPVGTTANAVSSLSLDPPLILVCFDRASATLEAVSAHGAFAVNVLGARQQQLSANFARRGLAAAWDGVRHRRGPTGSPRLDGVLASLECTVEHRIAGGDHDIIVGRVREVETSGTDTAPLLFWRGTYASLGQA
;
A
#
# COMPACT_ATOMS: atom_id res chain seq x y z
N MET A 1 10.93 42.87 -3.07
CA MET A 1 11.79 41.80 -3.57
C MET A 1 11.33 40.52 -2.86
N ALA A 2 10.53 39.70 -3.50
CA ALA A 2 10.02 38.44 -2.93
C ALA A 2 10.84 37.30 -3.49
N THR A 3 11.62 36.65 -2.64
CA THR A 3 12.39 35.45 -2.97
C THR A 3 11.45 34.25 -3.01
N GLY A 4 11.19 33.74 -4.22
CA GLY A 4 10.36 32.55 -4.44
C GLY A 4 11.06 31.29 -3.89
N LEU A 5 10.38 30.55 -3.03
CA LEU A 5 10.73 29.19 -2.66
C LEU A 5 10.54 28.27 -3.87
N THR A 6 11.54 27.48 -4.17
CA THR A 6 11.52 26.50 -5.26
C THR A 6 10.70 25.26 -4.84
N ALA A 7 10.15 24.56 -5.84
CA ALA A 7 9.30 23.37 -5.65
C ALA A 7 9.97 22.21 -4.86
N ALA A 8 11.29 22.26 -4.67
CA ALA A 8 12.06 21.26 -3.91
C ALA A 8 11.88 21.35 -2.38
N ASP A 9 11.43 22.50 -1.85
CA ASP A 9 11.34 22.71 -0.40
C ASP A 9 10.00 22.26 0.23
N ARG A 10 9.07 21.72 -0.54
CA ARG A 10 7.71 21.39 -0.06
C ARG A 10 7.50 19.92 0.33
N CYS A 11 8.52 19.09 0.29
CA CYS A 11 8.39 17.66 0.63
C CYS A 11 9.31 17.23 1.77
N ALA A 12 9.43 18.06 2.81
CA ALA A 12 10.09 17.66 4.05
C ALA A 12 9.02 17.19 5.05
N VAL A 13 8.61 15.94 4.97
CA VAL A 13 8.20 15.20 6.17
C VAL A 13 9.47 15.17 7.04
N PRO A 14 9.46 15.63 8.31
CA PRO A 14 10.61 15.44 9.18
C PRO A 14 10.81 13.95 9.34
N ALA A 15 11.68 13.37 8.52
CA ALA A 15 12.24 12.08 8.79
C ALA A 15 12.94 12.22 10.13
N ALA A 16 12.62 11.39 11.10
CA ALA A 16 13.51 11.07 12.18
C ALA A 16 14.74 10.38 11.55
N ALA A 17 15.57 11.18 10.87
CA ALA A 17 16.78 10.72 10.23
C ALA A 17 17.85 10.64 11.32
N ALA A 18 17.96 9.47 11.95
CA ALA A 18 19.22 9.04 12.50
C ALA A 18 20.20 8.94 11.33
N ALA A 19 21.23 9.78 11.35
CA ALA A 19 22.31 9.78 10.38
C ALA A 19 23.00 8.41 10.37
N CYS A 20 22.64 7.57 9.42
CA CYS A 20 23.35 6.33 9.14
C CYS A 20 24.49 6.68 8.17
N ARG A 21 25.72 6.66 8.67
CA ARG A 21 26.94 6.80 7.84
C ARG A 21 26.97 5.63 6.86
N ALA A 22 27.23 5.92 5.59
CA ALA A 22 27.43 4.93 4.55
C ALA A 22 28.65 4.05 4.88
N GLY A 23 28.38 2.87 5.42
CA GLY A 23 29.30 1.75 5.45
C GLY A 23 28.79 0.72 4.46
N ALA A 24 29.67 0.13 3.66
CA ALA A 24 29.34 -0.92 2.70
C ALA A 24 28.57 -2.07 3.39
N ALA A 25 27.27 -2.14 3.20
CA ALA A 25 26.43 -3.17 3.76
C ALA A 25 26.58 -4.45 2.92
N GLY A 26 27.23 -5.46 3.49
CA GLY A 26 27.08 -6.84 3.07
C GLY A 26 25.61 -7.30 3.21
N PRO A 27 25.21 -8.45 2.64
CA PRO A 27 23.84 -8.94 2.73
C PRO A 27 23.43 -9.04 4.21
N GLY A 28 22.49 -8.18 4.60
CA GLY A 28 22.00 -8.10 5.98
C GLY A 28 21.45 -9.45 6.46
N PRO A 29 21.48 -9.72 7.78
CA PRO A 29 20.98 -10.97 8.34
C PRO A 29 19.52 -11.16 7.94
N ARG A 30 19.21 -12.33 7.40
CA ARG A 30 17.81 -12.73 7.14
C ARG A 30 17.07 -12.67 8.46
N LEU A 31 16.01 -11.83 8.52
CA LEU A 31 15.09 -11.81 9.66
C LEU A 31 14.49 -13.21 9.83
N ARG A 32 15.09 -13.99 10.72
CA ARG A 32 14.44 -15.17 11.28
C ARG A 32 13.44 -14.62 12.28
N ALA A 33 12.16 -15.00 12.13
CA ALA A 33 11.21 -14.79 13.22
C ALA A 33 11.81 -15.45 14.46
N ASP A 34 12.03 -14.67 15.52
CA ASP A 34 12.45 -15.19 16.81
C ASP A 34 11.24 -15.88 17.45
N PRO A 35 11.24 -17.22 17.58
CA PRO A 35 10.11 -17.92 18.17
C PRO A 35 9.95 -17.63 19.67
N SER A 36 10.88 -16.90 20.31
CA SER A 36 10.83 -16.55 21.73
C SER A 36 9.99 -15.30 22.03
N MET A 37 9.50 -14.57 21.01
CA MET A 37 8.70 -13.35 21.23
C MET A 37 7.19 -13.59 21.40
N THR A 38 6.73 -14.82 21.62
CA THR A 38 5.36 -15.09 22.05
C THR A 38 5.28 -15.12 23.58
N THR A 39 5.51 -13.98 24.23
CA THR A 39 5.13 -13.80 25.61
C THR A 39 3.66 -13.34 25.63
N THR A 40 2.73 -14.27 25.62
CA THR A 40 1.35 -14.00 26.02
C THR A 40 1.37 -13.85 27.54
N ASP A 41 1.42 -12.62 28.03
CA ASP A 41 1.21 -12.33 29.46
C ASP A 41 -0.26 -12.68 29.78
N PRO A 42 -0.55 -13.67 30.66
CA PRO A 42 -1.91 -14.09 30.96
C PRO A 42 -2.74 -13.02 31.68
N ALA A 43 -2.15 -11.88 32.04
CA ALA A 43 -2.81 -10.74 32.64
C ALA A 43 -3.30 -9.69 31.63
N MET A 44 -2.96 -9.81 30.33
CA MET A 44 -3.40 -8.87 29.31
C MET A 44 -4.85 -9.12 28.93
N VAL A 45 -5.70 -8.12 29.16
CA VAL A 45 -7.10 -8.14 28.71
C VAL A 45 -7.12 -8.06 27.17
N GLU A 46 -7.80 -9.02 26.53
CA GLU A 46 -7.98 -8.98 25.08
C GLU A 46 -8.79 -7.74 24.68
N VAL A 47 -8.27 -6.99 23.71
CA VAL A 47 -8.99 -5.83 23.15
C VAL A 47 -10.03 -6.34 22.15
N PRO A 48 -11.34 -6.02 22.34
CA PRO A 48 -12.37 -6.40 21.38
C PRO A 48 -12.07 -5.84 19.99
N ALA A 49 -12.27 -6.65 18.94
CA ALA A 49 -12.01 -6.23 17.57
C ALA A 49 -12.79 -4.97 17.14
N ALA A 50 -13.98 -4.74 17.76
CA ALA A 50 -14.77 -3.53 17.50
C ALA A 50 -14.07 -2.27 18.04
N ASP A 51 -13.50 -2.36 19.25
CA ASP A 51 -12.81 -1.24 19.90
C ASP A 51 -11.49 -0.93 19.16
N PHE A 52 -10.76 -1.97 18.79
CA PHE A 52 -9.57 -1.81 17.95
C PHE A 52 -9.91 -1.13 16.61
N ARG A 53 -10.95 -1.62 15.91
CA ARG A 53 -11.39 -1.03 14.63
C ARG A 53 -11.84 0.41 14.80
N HIS A 54 -12.54 0.74 15.89
CA HIS A 54 -12.95 2.10 16.19
C HIS A 54 -11.73 2.99 16.41
N ALA A 55 -10.77 2.56 17.23
CA ALA A 55 -9.57 3.34 17.56
C ALA A 55 -8.70 3.58 16.31
N ILE A 56 -8.36 2.52 15.55
CA ILE A 56 -7.52 2.65 14.35
C ILE A 56 -8.22 3.44 13.24
N GLY A 57 -9.55 3.47 13.22
CA GLY A 57 -10.32 4.28 12.29
C GLY A 57 -10.09 5.79 12.42
N HIS A 58 -9.52 6.27 13.54
CA HIS A 58 -9.12 7.67 13.71
C HIS A 58 -7.80 8.01 12.99
N PHE A 59 -7.06 7.00 12.54
CA PHE A 59 -5.89 7.19 11.71
C PHE A 59 -6.30 7.35 10.25
N ALA A 60 -6.29 8.58 9.74
CA ALA A 60 -6.62 8.86 8.35
C ALA A 60 -5.55 8.28 7.42
N THR A 61 -5.98 7.58 6.39
CA THR A 61 -5.09 6.96 5.40
C THR A 61 -5.40 7.44 4.00
N GLY A 62 -4.43 7.35 3.09
CA GLY A 62 -4.70 7.31 1.67
C GLY A 62 -5.46 6.05 1.28
N VAL A 63 -6.02 6.04 0.08
CA VAL A 63 -6.70 4.88 -0.50
C VAL A 63 -5.96 4.45 -1.76
N THR A 64 -5.71 3.15 -1.87
CA THR A 64 -5.06 2.55 -3.03
C THR A 64 -5.88 1.40 -3.58
N VAL A 65 -5.66 1.07 -4.85
CA VAL A 65 -6.02 -0.23 -5.42
C VAL A 65 -4.73 -0.99 -5.70
N VAL A 66 -4.57 -2.14 -5.07
CA VAL A 66 -3.45 -3.04 -5.33
C VAL A 66 -3.88 -4.06 -6.38
N THR A 67 -3.08 -4.20 -7.43
CA THR A 67 -3.40 -5.00 -8.60
C THR A 67 -2.31 -6.02 -8.89
N SER A 68 -2.68 -7.17 -9.45
CA SER A 68 -1.77 -8.21 -9.89
C SER A 68 -2.42 -8.99 -11.04
N ILE A 69 -1.79 -10.09 -11.46
CA ILE A 69 -2.31 -11.03 -12.46
C ILE A 69 -2.65 -12.34 -11.78
N GLY A 70 -3.88 -12.81 -12.00
CA GLY A 70 -4.33 -14.12 -11.58
C GLY A 70 -3.61 -15.26 -12.31
N THR A 71 -3.75 -16.48 -11.81
CA THR A 71 -3.17 -17.69 -12.43
C THR A 71 -3.77 -18.01 -13.80
N ASP A 72 -4.94 -17.46 -14.11
CA ASP A 72 -5.62 -17.51 -15.41
C ASP A 72 -5.13 -16.43 -16.39
N GLY A 73 -4.23 -15.56 -15.97
CA GLY A 73 -3.71 -14.44 -16.76
C GLY A 73 -4.58 -13.19 -16.75
N GLU A 74 -5.72 -13.22 -16.05
CA GLU A 74 -6.64 -12.09 -15.93
C GLU A 74 -6.21 -11.11 -14.83
N PRO A 75 -6.56 -9.83 -14.97
CA PRO A 75 -6.24 -8.83 -13.96
C PRO A 75 -7.08 -9.05 -12.70
N VAL A 76 -6.42 -8.96 -11.54
CA VAL A 76 -7.07 -8.98 -10.23
C VAL A 76 -6.68 -7.75 -9.43
N GLY A 77 -7.51 -7.35 -8.47
CA GLY A 77 -7.22 -6.20 -7.63
C GLY A 77 -8.11 -6.11 -6.40
N THR A 78 -7.63 -5.38 -5.42
CA THR A 78 -8.38 -5.06 -4.20
C THR A 78 -8.06 -3.67 -3.71
N THR A 79 -9.03 -2.99 -3.11
CA THR A 79 -8.81 -1.74 -2.40
C THR A 79 -8.07 -2.01 -1.10
N ALA A 80 -7.03 -1.25 -0.87
CA ALA A 80 -6.23 -1.32 0.35
C ALA A 80 -5.88 0.09 0.85
N ASN A 81 -5.96 0.26 2.16
CA ASN A 81 -5.46 1.43 2.88
C ASN A 81 -4.33 1.06 3.86
N ALA A 82 -4.10 -0.23 4.09
CA ALA A 82 -2.99 -0.74 4.88
C ALA A 82 -1.71 -0.84 4.03
N VAL A 83 -1.23 0.30 3.59
CA VAL A 83 -0.04 0.48 2.73
C VAL A 83 0.91 1.48 3.39
N SER A 84 2.19 1.18 3.43
CA SER A 84 3.20 2.09 3.96
C SER A 84 4.53 1.95 3.23
N SER A 85 5.26 3.07 3.06
CA SER A 85 6.67 3.03 2.70
C SER A 85 7.47 2.36 3.82
N LEU A 86 8.42 1.50 3.47
CA LEU A 86 9.22 0.72 4.43
C LEU A 86 10.69 1.13 4.43
N SER A 87 11.28 1.35 3.25
CA SER A 87 12.70 1.69 3.09
C SER A 87 12.89 2.55 1.84
N LEU A 88 13.92 3.39 1.86
CA LEU A 88 14.35 4.16 0.70
C LEU A 88 15.57 3.52 0.00
N ASP A 89 16.37 2.77 0.73
CA ASP A 89 17.53 2.06 0.18
C ASP A 89 17.64 0.66 0.80
N PRO A 90 17.27 -0.38 0.05
CA PRO A 90 16.56 -0.33 -1.23
C PRO A 90 15.12 0.21 -1.06
N PRO A 91 14.48 0.71 -2.14
CA PRO A 91 13.11 1.21 -2.04
C PRO A 91 12.13 0.06 -1.82
N LEU A 92 11.50 0.04 -0.65
CA LEU A 92 10.54 -0.99 -0.23
C LEU A 92 9.22 -0.37 0.22
N ILE A 93 8.14 -1.09 -0.05
CA ILE A 93 6.78 -0.78 0.41
C ILE A 93 6.19 -2.03 1.08
N LEU A 94 5.30 -1.83 2.04
CA LEU A 94 4.53 -2.94 2.60
C LEU A 94 3.04 -2.76 2.32
N VAL A 95 2.33 -3.87 2.16
CA VAL A 95 0.88 -3.95 2.02
C VAL A 95 0.38 -5.10 2.88
N CYS A 96 -0.66 -4.86 3.69
CA CYS A 96 -1.33 -5.92 4.43
C CYS A 96 -2.56 -6.41 3.66
N PHE A 97 -2.66 -7.72 3.47
CA PHE A 97 -3.79 -8.38 2.82
C PHE A 97 -4.49 -9.34 3.77
N ASP A 98 -5.81 -9.31 3.77
CA ASP A 98 -6.61 -10.39 4.36
C ASP A 98 -6.22 -11.73 3.70
N ARG A 99 -6.01 -12.77 4.51
CA ARG A 99 -5.60 -14.11 4.02
C ARG A 99 -6.61 -14.75 3.07
N ALA A 100 -7.88 -14.36 3.15
CA ALA A 100 -8.94 -14.81 2.23
C ALA A 100 -9.02 -13.98 0.94
N SER A 101 -8.06 -13.06 0.70
CA SER A 101 -8.04 -12.22 -0.50
C SER A 101 -7.51 -12.97 -1.70
N ALA A 102 -8.34 -13.07 -2.77
CA ALA A 102 -7.89 -13.60 -4.06
C ALA A 102 -6.72 -12.80 -4.66
N THR A 103 -6.64 -11.49 -4.34
CA THR A 103 -5.52 -10.67 -4.77
C THR A 103 -4.22 -11.07 -4.08
N LEU A 104 -4.26 -11.48 -2.79
CA LEU A 104 -3.08 -12.02 -2.11
C LEU A 104 -2.57 -13.30 -2.78
N GLU A 105 -3.49 -14.19 -3.15
CA GLU A 105 -3.14 -15.42 -3.86
C GLU A 105 -2.46 -15.10 -5.20
N ALA A 106 -3.03 -14.20 -5.98
CA ALA A 106 -2.48 -13.76 -7.25
C ALA A 106 -1.11 -13.09 -7.09
N VAL A 107 -0.96 -12.17 -6.14
CA VAL A 107 0.33 -11.53 -5.82
C VAL A 107 1.39 -12.56 -5.47
N SER A 108 1.01 -13.59 -4.69
CA SER A 108 1.94 -14.65 -4.29
C SER A 108 2.34 -15.55 -5.46
N ALA A 109 1.41 -15.85 -6.36
CA ALA A 109 1.66 -16.70 -7.54
C ALA A 109 2.43 -15.94 -8.63
N HIS A 110 2.03 -14.69 -8.90
CA HIS A 110 2.66 -13.86 -9.93
C HIS A 110 4.04 -13.33 -9.50
N GLY A 111 4.27 -13.17 -8.18
CA GLY A 111 5.50 -12.62 -7.62
C GLY A 111 5.65 -11.10 -7.79
N ALA A 112 4.61 -10.41 -8.25
CA ALA A 112 4.62 -8.97 -8.50
C ALA A 112 3.23 -8.35 -8.32
N PHE A 113 3.20 -7.03 -8.07
CA PHE A 113 1.98 -6.26 -7.93
C PHE A 113 2.21 -4.78 -8.24
N ALA A 114 1.14 -4.04 -8.49
CA ALA A 114 1.18 -2.59 -8.58
C ALA A 114 0.31 -1.97 -7.47
N VAL A 115 0.79 -0.88 -6.87
CA VAL A 115 0.03 -0.04 -5.94
C VAL A 115 -0.41 1.21 -6.69
N ASN A 116 -1.70 1.41 -6.85
CA ASN A 116 -2.29 2.54 -7.55
C ASN A 116 -2.92 3.50 -6.54
N VAL A 117 -2.32 4.67 -6.35
CA VAL A 117 -2.77 5.68 -5.38
C VAL A 117 -3.93 6.47 -5.97
N LEU A 118 -5.09 6.45 -5.32
CA LEU A 118 -6.31 7.04 -5.84
C LEU A 118 -6.43 8.53 -5.55
N GLY A 119 -6.95 9.28 -6.54
CA GLY A 119 -7.38 10.66 -6.39
C GLY A 119 -8.81 10.79 -5.82
N ALA A 120 -9.14 11.96 -5.28
CA ALA A 120 -10.40 12.24 -4.59
C ALA A 120 -11.66 11.90 -5.40
N ARG A 121 -11.58 11.94 -6.74
CA ARG A 121 -12.71 11.62 -7.63
C ARG A 121 -12.89 10.13 -7.91
N GLN A 122 -12.01 9.26 -7.38
CA GLN A 122 -12.00 7.81 -7.65
C GLN A 122 -12.66 6.99 -6.54
N GLN A 123 -13.56 7.58 -5.76
CA GLN A 123 -14.31 6.89 -4.70
C GLN A 123 -15.08 5.66 -5.24
N GLN A 124 -15.74 5.80 -6.40
CA GLN A 124 -16.48 4.69 -6.99
C GLN A 124 -15.56 3.55 -7.42
N LEU A 125 -14.39 3.86 -7.97
CA LEU A 125 -13.36 2.87 -8.31
C LEU A 125 -12.92 2.11 -7.05
N SER A 126 -12.60 2.83 -5.97
CA SER A 126 -12.28 2.22 -4.68
C SER A 126 -13.40 1.31 -4.17
N ALA A 127 -14.66 1.76 -4.21
CA ALA A 127 -15.80 0.98 -3.75
C ALA A 127 -16.00 -0.31 -4.56
N ASN A 128 -15.72 -0.29 -5.87
CA ASN A 128 -15.81 -1.47 -6.74
C ASN A 128 -14.76 -2.52 -6.34
N PHE A 129 -13.51 -2.12 -6.16
CA PHE A 129 -12.41 -3.01 -5.77
C PHE A 129 -12.44 -3.42 -4.28
N ALA A 130 -13.25 -2.78 -3.44
CA ALA A 130 -13.47 -3.20 -2.06
C ALA A 130 -14.41 -4.42 -1.94
N ARG A 131 -15.15 -4.76 -2.99
CA ARG A 131 -16.08 -5.90 -3.01
C ARG A 131 -15.34 -7.16 -3.39
N ARG A 132 -15.41 -8.18 -2.52
CA ARG A 132 -14.75 -9.47 -2.78
C ARG A 132 -15.35 -10.17 -4.01
N GLY A 133 -14.46 -10.66 -4.89
CA GLY A 133 -14.84 -11.59 -5.98
C GLY A 133 -15.66 -11.00 -7.12
N LEU A 134 -15.71 -9.69 -7.29
CA LEU A 134 -16.42 -9.06 -8.39
C LEU A 134 -15.50 -8.93 -9.61
N ALA A 135 -15.63 -9.85 -10.57
CA ALA A 135 -15.06 -9.67 -11.92
C ALA A 135 -15.50 -8.32 -12.52
N ALA A 136 -16.74 -7.91 -12.27
CA ALA A 136 -17.30 -6.61 -12.65
C ALA A 136 -16.59 -5.40 -12.05
N ALA A 137 -15.66 -5.57 -11.09
CA ALA A 137 -14.83 -4.46 -10.60
C ALA A 137 -13.95 -3.84 -11.69
N TRP A 138 -13.64 -4.62 -12.73
CA TRP A 138 -12.83 -4.22 -13.87
C TRP A 138 -13.64 -3.61 -15.02
N ASP A 139 -14.98 -3.64 -14.98
CA ASP A 139 -15.84 -3.11 -16.04
C ASP A 139 -15.61 -1.61 -16.24
N GLY A 140 -15.19 -1.24 -17.46
CA GLY A 140 -14.87 0.12 -17.81
C GLY A 140 -13.58 0.68 -17.21
N VAL A 141 -12.81 -0.12 -16.46
CA VAL A 141 -11.53 0.30 -15.88
C VAL A 141 -10.43 0.21 -16.91
N ARG A 142 -9.92 1.37 -17.33
CA ARG A 142 -8.76 1.42 -18.21
C ARG A 142 -7.49 1.18 -17.42
N HIS A 143 -6.64 0.34 -17.96
CA HIS A 143 -5.36 0.01 -17.37
C HIS A 143 -4.36 -0.41 -18.45
N ARG A 144 -3.10 -0.40 -18.13
CA ARG A 144 -2.01 -0.94 -18.95
C ARG A 144 -1.13 -1.85 -18.10
N ARG A 145 -0.46 -2.79 -18.74
CA ARG A 145 0.55 -3.61 -18.05
C ARG A 145 1.85 -2.82 -17.96
N GLY A 146 2.43 -2.78 -16.80
CA GLY A 146 3.75 -2.24 -16.58
C GLY A 146 4.86 -3.29 -16.72
N PRO A 147 6.13 -2.93 -16.40
CA PRO A 147 7.29 -3.82 -16.56
C PRO A 147 7.19 -5.14 -15.78
N THR A 148 6.48 -5.15 -14.64
CA THR A 148 6.27 -6.38 -13.86
C THR A 148 5.11 -7.23 -14.40
N GLY A 149 4.39 -6.76 -15.41
CA GLY A 149 3.17 -7.35 -15.93
C GLY A 149 1.91 -6.97 -15.13
N SER A 150 2.05 -6.36 -13.96
CA SER A 150 0.92 -5.97 -13.12
C SER A 150 0.11 -4.83 -13.73
N PRO A 151 -1.23 -4.80 -13.58
CA PRO A 151 -2.05 -3.72 -14.11
C PRO A 151 -1.80 -2.38 -13.42
N ARG A 152 -1.48 -1.35 -14.19
CA ARG A 152 -1.44 0.05 -13.73
C ARG A 152 -2.72 0.73 -14.17
N LEU A 153 -3.48 1.26 -13.23
CA LEU A 153 -4.75 1.92 -13.51
C LEU A 153 -4.53 3.31 -14.08
N ASP A 154 -5.33 3.68 -15.08
CA ASP A 154 -5.26 5.03 -15.66
C ASP A 154 -5.89 6.08 -14.73
N GLY A 155 -5.33 7.30 -14.77
CA GLY A 155 -5.88 8.45 -14.07
C GLY A 155 -5.69 8.44 -12.55
N VAL A 156 -4.85 7.57 -12.01
CA VAL A 156 -4.44 7.56 -10.60
C VAL A 156 -3.37 8.62 -10.32
N LEU A 157 -3.17 9.00 -9.07
CA LEU A 157 -2.16 10.00 -8.68
C LEU A 157 -0.74 9.47 -8.86
N ALA A 158 -0.54 8.20 -8.50
CA ALA A 158 0.73 7.51 -8.65
C ALA A 158 0.51 6.01 -8.80
N SER A 159 1.43 5.35 -9.50
CA SER A 159 1.53 3.90 -9.55
C SER A 159 2.94 3.48 -9.17
N LEU A 160 3.05 2.49 -8.28
CA LEU A 160 4.32 1.87 -7.89
C LEU A 160 4.27 0.40 -8.29
N GLU A 161 5.16 -0.04 -9.17
CA GLU A 161 5.30 -1.44 -9.51
C GLU A 161 6.33 -2.12 -8.64
N CYS A 162 5.97 -3.28 -8.11
CA CYS A 162 6.75 -3.98 -7.11
C CYS A 162 6.91 -5.46 -7.46
N THR A 163 8.08 -6.00 -7.16
CA THR A 163 8.29 -7.46 -7.04
C THR A 163 8.19 -7.86 -5.58
N VAL A 164 7.55 -9.00 -5.29
CA VAL A 164 7.45 -9.53 -3.92
C VAL A 164 8.85 -9.88 -3.41
N GLU A 165 9.21 -9.39 -2.24
CA GLU A 165 10.47 -9.68 -1.58
C GLU A 165 10.26 -10.59 -0.36
N HIS A 166 9.24 -10.27 0.47
CA HIS A 166 8.88 -11.08 1.63
C HIS A 166 7.36 -11.18 1.78
N ARG A 167 6.93 -12.32 2.33
CA ARG A 167 5.58 -12.54 2.84
C ARG A 167 5.69 -12.95 4.31
N ILE A 168 5.03 -12.20 5.18
CA ILE A 168 5.13 -12.34 6.63
C ILE A 168 3.72 -12.49 7.20
N ALA A 169 3.49 -13.54 7.98
CA ALA A 169 2.21 -13.76 8.63
C ALA A 169 1.96 -12.72 9.74
N GLY A 170 0.77 -12.12 9.77
CA GLY A 170 0.35 -11.12 10.74
C GLY A 170 -1.11 -11.32 11.17
N GLY A 171 -1.39 -12.29 12.06
CA GLY A 171 -2.76 -12.56 12.52
C GLY A 171 -3.63 -13.14 11.41
N ASP A 172 -4.77 -12.49 11.10
CA ASP A 172 -5.69 -12.82 10.02
C ASP A 172 -5.28 -12.21 8.66
N HIS A 173 -4.16 -11.49 8.63
CA HIS A 173 -3.57 -10.88 7.44
C HIS A 173 -2.16 -11.43 7.18
N ASP A 174 -1.69 -11.22 5.95
CA ASP A 174 -0.28 -11.35 5.59
C ASP A 174 0.25 -9.98 5.15
N ILE A 175 1.47 -9.69 5.57
CA ILE A 175 2.23 -8.51 5.15
C ILE A 175 3.06 -8.91 3.94
N ILE A 176 2.83 -8.26 2.82
CA ILE A 176 3.69 -8.38 1.63
C ILE A 176 4.66 -7.22 1.60
N VAL A 177 5.94 -7.52 1.63
CA VAL A 177 7.00 -6.54 1.38
C VAL A 177 7.34 -6.60 -0.10
N GLY A 178 7.19 -5.47 -0.79
CA GLY A 178 7.49 -5.32 -2.20
C GLY A 178 8.69 -4.41 -2.44
N ARG A 179 9.60 -4.86 -3.30
CA ARG A 179 10.68 -4.01 -3.83
C ARG A 179 10.12 -3.17 -4.98
N VAL A 180 10.15 -1.87 -4.84
CA VAL A 180 9.71 -0.94 -5.88
C VAL A 180 10.67 -0.99 -7.06
N ARG A 181 10.13 -1.23 -8.25
CA ARG A 181 10.86 -1.36 -9.52
C ARG A 181 10.66 -0.17 -10.43
N GLU A 182 9.46 0.40 -10.41
CA GLU A 182 9.11 1.57 -11.19
C GLU A 182 8.08 2.41 -10.46
N VAL A 183 8.17 3.71 -10.64
CA VAL A 183 7.21 4.68 -10.11
C VAL A 183 6.77 5.60 -11.23
N GLU A 184 5.47 5.84 -11.32
CA GLU A 184 4.88 6.85 -12.18
C GLU A 184 3.97 7.75 -11.36
N THR A 185 4.05 9.05 -11.59
CA THR A 185 3.17 10.06 -10.98
C THR A 185 2.41 10.79 -12.07
N SER A 186 1.15 11.13 -11.81
CA SER A 186 0.29 11.78 -12.81
C SER A 186 0.69 13.20 -13.16
N GLY A 187 1.51 13.84 -12.35
CA GLY A 187 1.84 15.26 -12.50
C GLY A 187 0.64 16.22 -12.29
N THR A 188 -0.52 15.69 -11.88
CA THR A 188 -1.72 16.51 -11.62
C THR A 188 -1.74 16.97 -10.17
N ASP A 189 -2.25 18.18 -9.94
CA ASP A 189 -2.48 18.77 -8.60
C ASP A 189 -3.85 18.31 -8.02
N THR A 190 -4.20 17.04 -8.24
CA THR A 190 -5.46 16.48 -7.75
C THR A 190 -5.27 15.99 -6.32
N ALA A 191 -6.20 16.34 -5.42
CA ALA A 191 -6.20 15.89 -4.03
C ALA A 191 -6.31 14.35 -3.94
N PRO A 192 -5.68 13.71 -2.94
CA PRO A 192 -5.79 12.27 -2.72
C PRO A 192 -7.18 11.88 -2.21
N LEU A 193 -7.59 10.65 -2.51
CA LEU A 193 -8.72 10.01 -1.83
C LEU A 193 -8.26 9.56 -0.45
N LEU A 194 -9.00 9.98 0.59
CA LEU A 194 -8.73 9.61 1.96
C LEU A 194 -9.83 8.68 2.50
N PHE A 195 -9.45 7.89 3.50
CA PHE A 195 -10.38 7.08 4.29
C PHE A 195 -10.18 7.37 5.78
N TRP A 196 -11.25 7.75 6.46
CA TRP A 196 -11.23 8.11 7.86
C TRP A 196 -12.54 7.73 8.54
N ARG A 197 -12.46 7.09 9.70
CA ARG A 197 -13.62 6.66 10.52
C ARG A 197 -14.68 5.90 9.73
N GLY A 198 -14.24 5.03 8.81
CA GLY A 198 -15.13 4.18 8.01
C GLY A 198 -15.76 4.88 6.81
N THR A 199 -15.38 6.12 6.50
CA THR A 199 -15.91 6.90 5.37
C THR A 199 -14.81 7.48 4.50
N TYR A 200 -15.13 7.76 3.23
CA TYR A 200 -14.23 8.51 2.36
C TYR A 200 -14.21 9.99 2.78
N ALA A 201 -13.04 10.57 2.68
CA ALA A 201 -12.80 11.97 3.01
C ALA A 201 -11.91 12.63 1.95
N SER A 202 -11.83 13.96 1.99
CA SER A 202 -10.92 14.76 1.19
C SER A 202 -10.15 15.72 2.09
N LEU A 203 -9.01 16.21 1.60
CA LEU A 203 -8.32 17.31 2.25
C LEU A 203 -9.25 18.54 2.21
N GLY A 204 -9.53 19.14 3.36
CA GLY A 204 -10.16 20.47 3.41
C GLY A 204 -9.28 21.48 2.67
N GLN A 205 -9.87 22.45 2.03
CA GLN A 205 -9.10 23.62 1.57
C GLN A 205 -8.58 24.32 2.82
N ALA A 206 -7.27 24.46 2.91
CA ALA A 206 -6.62 25.24 3.96
C ALA A 206 -6.85 26.75 3.70
#